data_a00c8757a31b99445980e6cdb7d1a906
#
_entry.id   a00c8757a31b99445980e6cdb7d1a906
#
_cell.length_a   1.000
_cell.length_b   1.000
_cell.length_c   1.000
_cell.angle_alpha   90.00
_cell.angle_beta   90.00
_cell.angle_gamma   90.00
#
_symmetry.space_group_name_H-M   'P 1'
#
loop_
_entity.id
_entity.type
_entity.pdbx_description
1 polymer ?
#
loop_
_entity_poly.entity_id
_entity_poly.type
_entity_poly.pdbx_seq_one_letter_code
_entity_poly.pdbx_strand_id
1 'polypeptide(L)'
;MALLQIAEPGQAAAPHQHRLAVGIDLGTTNSLVASVRSGQSVILNDEQERSLVPSVVHYGVEEKKVGLEAFEQASLDPKNTVISVKRLIGRSLADVQSRYSSLPYEFVASENGLPLIVTAQGPKSPIEVSSDILSRLNHIAEQRLGGELSGVVITVPAYFDDAQRQSTKDAARLAGLNVLRLLNEPTAAAVAYGLDSGQEGIIAVYDLGGGTFDISILRLSKGVFEVLATGGDTALGGDDFDH
;
A
#
# COMPACT_ATOMS: atom_id res chain seq x y z
N MET A 1 -15.12 29.53 2.35
CA MET A 1 -15.37 30.57 3.39
C MET A 1 -14.53 30.17 4.61
N ALA A 2 -13.40 30.84 4.85
CA ALA A 2 -12.56 30.55 6.01
C ALA A 2 -13.23 31.20 7.24
N LEU A 3 -13.66 30.39 8.20
CA LEU A 3 -14.09 30.88 9.50
C LEU A 3 -12.84 31.37 10.26
N LEU A 4 -12.66 32.67 10.35
CA LEU A 4 -11.71 33.29 11.26
C LEU A 4 -12.19 33.03 12.69
N GLN A 5 -11.51 32.17 13.43
CA GLN A 5 -11.71 32.08 14.87
C GLN A 5 -11.06 33.33 15.50
N ILE A 6 -11.91 34.19 16.03
CA ILE A 6 -11.46 35.34 16.82
C ILE A 6 -11.24 34.84 18.24
N ALA A 7 -9.98 34.82 18.68
CA ALA A 7 -9.67 34.52 20.07
C ALA A 7 -10.01 35.72 20.97
N GLU A 8 -10.60 35.47 22.14
CA GLU A 8 -10.84 36.51 23.12
C GLU A 8 -9.50 37.02 23.72
N PRO A 9 -9.42 38.31 24.12
CA PRO A 9 -8.22 38.86 24.71
C PRO A 9 -7.81 38.04 25.95
N GLY A 10 -6.61 37.44 25.91
CA GLY A 10 -6.06 36.61 26.98
C GLY A 10 -6.12 35.10 26.73
N GLN A 11 -6.77 34.62 25.67
CA GLN A 11 -6.65 33.24 25.25
C GLN A 11 -5.63 33.16 24.10
N ALA A 12 -4.55 32.40 24.30
CA ALA A 12 -3.69 32.00 23.21
C ALA A 12 -4.51 31.17 22.25
N ALA A 13 -4.54 31.57 20.95
CA ALA A 13 -5.13 30.74 19.92
C ALA A 13 -4.48 29.34 20.02
N ALA A 14 -5.29 28.30 20.26
CA ALA A 14 -4.78 26.95 20.23
C ALA A 14 -4.08 26.76 18.88
N PRO A 15 -2.83 26.33 18.86
CA PRO A 15 -2.13 26.12 17.60
C PRO A 15 -3.01 25.23 16.72
N HIS A 16 -3.30 25.66 15.49
CA HIS A 16 -4.02 24.86 14.53
C HIS A 16 -3.23 23.55 14.39
N GLN A 17 -3.72 22.49 15.01
CA GLN A 17 -3.17 21.16 14.76
C GLN A 17 -3.50 20.82 13.30
N HIS A 18 -2.54 20.99 12.43
CA HIS A 18 -2.64 20.50 11.07
C HIS A 18 -2.82 18.99 11.14
N ARG A 19 -4.01 18.52 10.81
CA ARG A 19 -4.25 17.09 10.70
C ARG A 19 -3.55 16.60 9.44
N LEU A 20 -2.36 16.01 9.63
CA LEU A 20 -1.58 15.45 8.55
C LEU A 20 -2.20 14.14 8.09
N ALA A 21 -2.62 14.09 6.84
CA ALA A 21 -3.14 12.88 6.21
C ALA A 21 -2.40 12.61 4.89
N VAL A 22 -2.23 11.34 4.56
CA VAL A 22 -1.53 10.91 3.35
C VAL A 22 -2.31 9.85 2.60
N GLY A 23 -2.04 9.74 1.30
CA GLY A 23 -2.38 8.60 0.48
C GLY A 23 -1.18 7.66 0.39
N ILE A 24 -1.42 6.37 0.55
CA ILE A 24 -0.41 5.31 0.37
C ILE A 24 -0.87 4.40 -0.76
N ASP A 25 -0.01 4.21 -1.73
CA ASP A 25 -0.13 3.12 -2.70
C ASP A 25 0.77 1.97 -2.25
N LEU A 26 0.14 0.90 -1.73
CA LEU A 26 0.82 -0.32 -1.32
C LEU A 26 0.86 -1.29 -2.52
N GLY A 27 1.82 -1.09 -3.40
CA GLY A 27 1.97 -1.89 -4.62
C GLY A 27 2.63 -3.26 -4.39
N THR A 28 2.51 -4.14 -5.38
CA THR A 28 3.14 -5.47 -5.33
C THR A 28 4.66 -5.37 -5.41
N THR A 29 5.18 -4.56 -6.33
CA THR A 29 6.61 -4.39 -6.57
C THR A 29 7.16 -3.13 -5.91
N ASN A 30 6.45 -2.01 -6.04
CA ASN A 30 6.84 -0.73 -5.44
C ASN A 30 5.65 -0.10 -4.72
N SER A 31 5.96 0.63 -3.66
CA SER A 31 5.00 1.42 -2.89
C SER A 31 5.41 2.88 -2.84
N LEU A 32 4.46 3.77 -2.60
CA LEU A 32 4.72 5.19 -2.44
C LEU A 32 3.75 5.83 -1.44
N VAL A 33 4.13 7.01 -0.96
CA VAL A 33 3.30 7.84 -0.11
C VAL A 33 3.25 9.27 -0.66
N ALA A 34 2.06 9.84 -0.65
CA ALA A 34 1.80 11.19 -1.16
C ALA A 34 0.91 12.00 -0.21
N SER A 35 1.03 13.32 -0.27
CA SER A 35 0.17 14.24 0.46
C SER A 35 -0.27 15.40 -0.42
N VAL A 36 -1.21 16.19 0.07
CA VAL A 36 -1.64 17.43 -0.60
C VAL A 36 -0.93 18.61 0.05
N ARG A 37 -0.15 19.35 -0.74
CA ARG A 37 0.49 20.60 -0.33
C ARG A 37 0.04 21.74 -1.25
N SER A 38 -0.47 22.80 -0.68
CA SER A 38 -0.96 23.97 -1.44
C SER A 38 -1.98 23.60 -2.54
N GLY A 39 -2.84 22.62 -2.28
CA GLY A 39 -3.86 22.17 -3.22
C GLY A 39 -3.36 21.24 -4.33
N GLN A 40 -2.10 20.85 -4.32
CA GLN A 40 -1.50 19.91 -5.28
C GLN A 40 -1.07 18.62 -4.59
N SER A 41 -1.28 17.50 -5.27
CA SER A 41 -0.74 16.21 -4.82
C SER A 41 0.76 16.17 -5.04
N VAL A 42 1.51 15.78 -4.00
CA VAL A 42 2.97 15.70 -4.02
C VAL A 42 3.40 14.36 -3.44
N ILE A 43 4.22 13.62 -4.16
CA ILE A 43 4.86 12.41 -3.64
C ILE A 43 5.90 12.82 -2.59
N LEU A 44 5.92 12.09 -1.49
CA LEU A 44 6.87 12.30 -0.41
C LEU A 44 8.06 11.35 -0.63
N ASN A 45 9.19 11.94 -1.03
CA ASN A 45 10.40 11.20 -1.32
C ASN A 45 11.09 10.71 -0.04
N ASP A 46 11.88 9.65 -0.15
CA ASP A 46 12.73 9.17 0.95
C ASP A 46 13.95 10.10 1.18
N GLU A 47 14.86 9.70 2.06
CA GLU A 47 16.06 10.47 2.42
C GLU A 47 17.06 10.62 1.26
N GLN A 48 16.96 9.75 0.24
CA GLN A 48 17.76 9.80 -0.99
C GLN A 48 17.01 10.41 -2.18
N GLU A 49 15.92 11.13 -1.91
CA GLU A 49 15.06 11.80 -2.91
C GLU A 49 14.40 10.82 -3.92
N ARG A 50 14.18 9.55 -3.52
CA ARG A 50 13.47 8.56 -4.34
C ARG A 50 11.98 8.60 -4.02
N SER A 51 11.17 8.56 -5.06
CA SER A 51 9.70 8.58 -4.95
C SER A 51 9.08 7.19 -4.74
N LEU A 52 9.80 6.13 -5.11
CA LEU A 52 9.33 4.75 -5.00
C LEU A 52 10.14 4.01 -3.94
N VAL A 53 9.44 3.25 -3.11
CA VAL A 53 10.02 2.32 -2.14
C VAL A 53 9.72 0.91 -2.63
N PRO A 54 10.74 0.08 -2.94
CA PRO A 54 10.50 -1.33 -3.25
C PRO A 54 9.71 -2.02 -2.14
N SER A 55 8.67 -2.76 -2.52
CA SER A 55 7.81 -3.52 -1.58
C SER A 55 8.51 -4.80 -1.15
N VAL A 56 9.69 -4.64 -0.54
CA VAL A 56 10.61 -5.72 -0.17
C VAL A 56 11.03 -5.56 1.28
N VAL A 57 11.07 -6.69 2.01
CA VAL A 57 11.57 -6.75 3.38
C VAL A 57 12.56 -7.89 3.51
N HIS A 58 13.76 -7.60 4.00
CA HIS A 58 14.77 -8.60 4.33
C HIS A 58 14.85 -8.77 5.86
N TYR A 59 14.69 -10.00 6.31
CA TYR A 59 14.76 -10.41 7.71
C TYR A 59 16.10 -11.11 7.97
N GLY A 60 17.18 -10.35 7.97
CA GLY A 60 18.52 -10.86 8.28
C GLY A 60 18.69 -11.21 9.76
N VAL A 61 19.71 -12.01 10.09
CA VAL A 61 19.97 -12.46 11.48
C VAL A 61 20.18 -11.28 12.43
N GLU A 62 20.89 -10.24 12.00
CA GLU A 62 21.25 -9.10 12.84
C GLU A 62 20.25 -7.94 12.74
N GLU A 63 19.72 -7.70 11.53
CA GLU A 63 18.86 -6.55 11.26
C GLU A 63 17.76 -6.84 10.24
N LYS A 64 16.69 -6.07 10.31
CA LYS A 64 15.63 -6.02 9.31
C LYS A 64 15.86 -4.81 8.41
N LYS A 65 15.74 -5.02 7.08
CA LYS A 65 15.81 -3.97 6.07
C LYS A 65 14.50 -3.88 5.30
N VAL A 66 14.14 -2.67 4.84
CA VAL A 66 12.92 -2.43 4.06
C VAL A 66 13.24 -1.53 2.87
N GLY A 67 12.63 -1.79 1.73
CA GLY A 67 12.84 -1.00 0.52
C GLY A 67 14.08 -1.41 -0.25
N LEU A 68 14.85 -0.44 -0.75
CA LEU A 68 15.99 -0.70 -1.63
C LEU A 68 17.09 -1.54 -0.96
N GLU A 69 17.41 -1.24 0.29
CA GLU A 69 18.43 -2.02 1.03
C GLU A 69 18.03 -3.48 1.20
N ALA A 70 16.73 -3.76 1.32
CA ALA A 70 16.18 -5.11 1.32
C ALA A 70 16.24 -5.74 -0.08
N PHE A 71 15.90 -4.97 -1.12
CA PHE A 71 15.93 -5.43 -2.51
C PHE A 71 17.33 -5.89 -2.94
N GLU A 72 18.39 -5.20 -2.50
CA GLU A 72 19.78 -5.58 -2.74
C GLU A 72 20.15 -6.96 -2.14
N GLN A 73 19.39 -7.42 -1.14
CA GLN A 73 19.57 -8.74 -0.53
C GLN A 73 18.82 -9.85 -1.26
N ALA A 74 17.90 -9.52 -2.19
CA ALA A 74 17.01 -10.51 -2.81
C ALA A 74 17.75 -11.64 -3.55
N SER A 75 18.87 -11.34 -4.20
CA SER A 75 19.70 -12.35 -4.87
C SER A 75 20.71 -13.04 -3.94
N LEU A 76 21.08 -12.39 -2.83
CA LEU A 76 22.09 -12.89 -1.90
C LEU A 76 21.49 -13.80 -0.83
N ASP A 77 20.30 -13.44 -0.35
CA ASP A 77 19.57 -14.17 0.68
C ASP A 77 18.06 -14.24 0.35
N PRO A 78 17.69 -14.97 -0.72
CA PRO A 78 16.30 -14.99 -1.21
C PRO A 78 15.31 -15.61 -0.22
N LYS A 79 15.76 -16.51 0.66
CA LYS A 79 14.88 -17.15 1.64
C LYS A 79 14.41 -16.20 2.72
N ASN A 80 15.22 -15.22 3.08
CA ASN A 80 14.93 -14.24 4.12
C ASN A 80 14.49 -12.88 3.55
N THR A 81 14.42 -12.74 2.22
CA THR A 81 14.04 -11.50 1.53
C THR A 81 12.67 -11.66 0.88
N VAL A 82 11.65 -11.11 1.52
CA VAL A 82 10.26 -11.25 1.06
C VAL A 82 9.94 -10.15 0.05
N ILE A 83 9.61 -10.57 -1.16
CA ILE A 83 9.14 -9.73 -2.27
C ILE A 83 7.68 -10.04 -2.59
N SER A 84 6.97 -9.11 -3.23
CA SER A 84 5.61 -9.32 -3.77
C SER A 84 4.59 -9.83 -2.74
N VAL A 85 4.75 -9.45 -1.46
CA VAL A 85 3.90 -9.93 -0.34
C VAL A 85 2.41 -9.66 -0.54
N LYS A 86 2.06 -8.64 -1.33
CA LYS A 86 0.67 -8.30 -1.67
C LYS A 86 -0.08 -9.47 -2.32
N ARG A 87 0.63 -10.34 -3.06
CA ARG A 87 0.07 -11.57 -3.66
C ARG A 87 -0.37 -12.61 -2.60
N LEU A 88 0.18 -12.54 -1.40
CA LEU A 88 -0.03 -13.50 -0.31
C LEU A 88 -1.06 -13.03 0.73
N ILE A 89 -1.37 -11.73 0.74
CA ILE A 89 -2.24 -11.13 1.76
C ILE A 89 -3.67 -11.67 1.66
N GLY A 90 -4.25 -12.07 2.80
CA GLY A 90 -5.61 -12.62 2.88
C GLY A 90 -5.79 -14.00 2.23
N ARG A 91 -4.71 -14.69 1.83
CA ARG A 91 -4.75 -16.02 1.21
C ARG A 91 -4.54 -17.12 2.23
N SER A 92 -5.13 -18.30 1.97
CA SER A 92 -4.83 -19.50 2.74
C SER A 92 -3.47 -20.09 2.35
N LEU A 93 -2.88 -20.90 3.23
CA LEU A 93 -1.63 -21.61 2.90
C LEU A 93 -1.77 -22.51 1.67
N ALA A 94 -2.90 -23.18 1.53
CA ALA A 94 -3.19 -24.04 0.38
C ALA A 94 -3.22 -23.26 -0.95
N ASP A 95 -3.86 -22.08 -0.95
CA ASP A 95 -3.88 -21.19 -2.13
C ASP A 95 -2.48 -20.70 -2.50
N VAL A 96 -1.67 -20.31 -1.50
CA VAL A 96 -0.30 -19.85 -1.73
C VAL A 96 0.55 -20.97 -2.31
N GLN A 97 0.51 -22.18 -1.76
CA GLN A 97 1.28 -23.33 -2.24
C GLN A 97 0.87 -23.77 -3.65
N SER A 98 -0.42 -23.66 -3.99
CA SER A 98 -0.90 -24.05 -5.32
C SER A 98 -0.54 -23.06 -6.42
N ARG A 99 -0.55 -21.74 -6.10
CA ARG A 99 -0.37 -20.67 -7.08
C ARG A 99 1.08 -20.18 -7.22
N TYR A 100 1.86 -20.26 -6.13
CA TYR A 100 3.18 -19.65 -6.03
C TYR A 100 4.25 -20.67 -5.62
N SER A 101 4.24 -21.84 -6.28
CA SER A 101 5.18 -22.94 -6.00
C SER A 101 6.65 -22.61 -6.31
N SER A 102 6.91 -21.57 -7.08
CA SER A 102 8.28 -21.12 -7.46
C SER A 102 8.90 -20.14 -6.47
N LEU A 103 8.15 -19.68 -5.46
CA LEU A 103 8.72 -18.77 -4.47
C LEU A 103 9.82 -19.45 -3.65
N PRO A 104 10.91 -18.73 -3.35
CA PRO A 104 12.08 -19.31 -2.63
C PRO A 104 11.82 -19.54 -1.13
N TYR A 105 10.62 -19.19 -0.65
CA TYR A 105 10.27 -19.22 0.77
C TYR A 105 9.82 -20.59 1.22
N GLU A 106 10.15 -20.92 2.46
CA GLU A 106 9.50 -21.99 3.20
C GLU A 106 8.27 -21.44 3.90
N PHE A 107 7.13 -22.12 3.75
CA PHE A 107 5.87 -21.74 4.39
C PHE A 107 5.48 -22.76 5.45
N VAL A 108 5.02 -22.25 6.60
CA VAL A 108 4.38 -23.04 7.65
C VAL A 108 2.96 -22.51 7.91
N ALA A 109 2.09 -23.38 8.42
CA ALA A 109 0.75 -22.95 8.80
C ALA A 109 0.77 -22.27 10.17
N SER A 110 0.04 -21.17 10.29
CA SER A 110 -0.36 -20.63 11.58
C SER A 110 -1.43 -21.51 12.23
N GLU A 111 -1.76 -21.27 13.49
CA GLU A 111 -2.87 -21.96 14.19
C GLU A 111 -4.21 -21.86 13.43
N ASN A 112 -4.42 -20.79 12.69
CA ASN A 112 -5.63 -20.53 11.89
C ASN A 112 -5.48 -20.96 10.42
N GLY A 113 -4.42 -21.69 10.05
CA GLY A 113 -4.18 -22.17 8.68
C GLY A 113 -3.73 -21.10 7.69
N LEU A 114 -3.37 -19.88 8.16
CA LEU A 114 -2.81 -18.83 7.32
C LEU A 114 -1.31 -19.08 7.07
N PRO A 115 -0.78 -18.64 5.93
CA PRO A 115 0.64 -18.83 5.61
C PRO A 115 1.52 -17.97 6.52
N LEU A 116 2.58 -18.58 7.03
CA LEU A 116 3.71 -17.89 7.65
C LEU A 116 4.96 -18.20 6.84
N ILE A 117 5.72 -17.18 6.51
CA ILE A 117 7.00 -17.25 5.81
C ILE A 117 8.09 -17.49 6.85
N VAL A 118 8.85 -18.56 6.73
CA VAL A 118 9.97 -18.85 7.63
C VAL A 118 11.13 -17.94 7.27
N THR A 119 11.60 -17.17 8.25
CA THR A 119 12.74 -16.26 8.09
C THR A 119 13.76 -16.44 9.22
N ALA A 120 14.94 -15.86 9.07
CA ALA A 120 15.98 -15.87 10.11
C ALA A 120 15.55 -15.17 11.41
N GLN A 121 14.52 -14.30 11.35
CA GLN A 121 13.89 -13.65 12.53
C GLN A 121 12.59 -14.35 12.97
N GLY A 122 12.44 -15.63 12.61
CA GLY A 122 11.24 -16.42 12.89
C GLY A 122 10.16 -16.29 11.81
N PRO A 123 9.06 -17.04 11.98
CA PRO A 123 7.95 -17.01 11.02
C PRO A 123 7.29 -15.62 10.97
N LYS A 124 7.00 -15.13 9.74
CA LYS A 124 6.34 -13.85 9.47
C LYS A 124 5.08 -14.05 8.64
N SER A 125 3.99 -13.47 9.06
CA SER A 125 2.76 -13.43 8.28
C SER A 125 2.86 -12.39 7.16
N PRO A 126 2.10 -12.53 6.05
CA PRO A 126 1.99 -11.47 5.04
C PRO A 126 1.52 -10.12 5.59
N ILE A 127 0.74 -10.15 6.68
CA ILE A 127 0.29 -8.93 7.39
C ILE A 127 1.47 -8.22 8.06
N GLU A 128 2.36 -8.96 8.76
CA GLU A 128 3.55 -8.37 9.39
C GLU A 128 4.51 -7.80 8.36
N VAL A 129 4.76 -8.53 7.25
CA VAL A 129 5.62 -8.03 6.17
C VAL A 129 5.04 -6.75 5.54
N SER A 130 3.73 -6.71 5.28
CA SER A 130 3.06 -5.51 4.77
C SER A 130 3.10 -4.36 5.76
N SER A 131 3.00 -4.65 7.05
CA SER A 131 3.14 -3.66 8.12
C SER A 131 4.55 -3.04 8.16
N ASP A 132 5.59 -3.82 7.91
CA ASP A 132 6.97 -3.30 7.84
C ASP A 132 7.14 -2.31 6.68
N ILE A 133 6.55 -2.60 5.51
CA ILE A 133 6.53 -1.68 4.36
C ILE A 133 5.76 -0.41 4.72
N LEU A 134 4.57 -0.54 5.31
CA LEU A 134 3.75 0.59 5.72
C LEU A 134 4.43 1.46 6.78
N SER A 135 5.16 0.85 7.72
CA SER A 135 5.95 1.56 8.74
C SER A 135 7.06 2.39 8.10
N ARG A 136 7.71 1.88 7.04
CA ARG A 136 8.70 2.65 6.27
C ARG A 136 8.07 3.85 5.59
N LEU A 137 6.91 3.69 4.95
CA LEU A 137 6.19 4.78 4.30
C LEU A 137 5.68 5.82 5.31
N ASN A 138 5.22 5.37 6.48
CA ASN A 138 4.86 6.25 7.59
C ASN A 138 6.05 7.13 8.01
N HIS A 139 7.20 6.50 8.23
CA HIS A 139 8.42 7.22 8.62
C HIS A 139 8.81 8.30 7.60
N ILE A 140 8.78 7.97 6.30
CA ILE A 140 9.02 8.94 5.21
C ILE A 140 8.03 10.10 5.31
N ALA A 141 6.75 9.79 5.48
CA ALA A 141 5.69 10.80 5.53
C ALA A 141 5.86 11.74 6.73
N GLU A 142 6.08 11.20 7.92
CA GLU A 142 6.26 11.99 9.14
C GLU A 142 7.50 12.89 9.07
N GLN A 143 8.60 12.39 8.54
CA GLN A 143 9.80 13.19 8.32
C GLN A 143 9.56 14.33 7.33
N ARG A 144 8.90 14.06 6.19
CA ARG A 144 8.65 15.06 5.16
C ARG A 144 7.58 16.08 5.53
N LEU A 145 6.63 15.70 6.36
CA LEU A 145 5.53 16.56 6.82
C LEU A 145 5.84 17.27 8.14
N GLY A 146 6.82 16.78 8.90
CA GLY A 146 7.26 17.36 10.16
C GLY A 146 6.32 17.10 11.33
N GLY A 147 5.59 15.97 11.33
CA GLY A 147 4.69 15.60 12.41
C GLY A 147 4.00 14.26 12.21
N GLU A 148 3.34 13.78 13.25
CA GLU A 148 2.60 12.52 13.25
C GLU A 148 1.39 12.55 12.30
N LEU A 149 1.12 11.44 11.65
CA LEU A 149 -0.04 11.29 10.78
C LEU A 149 -1.33 11.11 11.59
N SER A 150 -2.34 11.90 11.29
CA SER A 150 -3.70 11.72 11.85
C SER A 150 -4.47 10.58 11.17
N GLY A 151 -4.07 10.20 9.96
CA GLY A 151 -4.66 9.06 9.24
C GLY A 151 -4.17 8.92 7.81
N VAL A 152 -4.48 7.75 7.24
CA VAL A 152 -4.05 7.37 5.89
C VAL A 152 -5.21 6.87 5.04
N VAL A 153 -5.13 7.11 3.74
CA VAL A 153 -5.94 6.43 2.72
C VAL A 153 -5.01 5.44 2.01
N ILE A 154 -5.38 4.17 1.94
CA ILE A 154 -4.56 3.13 1.30
C ILE A 154 -5.28 2.62 0.07
N THR A 155 -4.60 2.50 -1.07
CA THR A 155 -5.16 1.90 -2.28
C THR A 155 -5.14 0.38 -2.19
N VAL A 156 -6.18 -0.23 -2.76
CA VAL A 156 -6.31 -1.69 -2.89
C VAL A 156 -6.90 -2.05 -4.25
N PRO A 157 -6.56 -3.20 -4.83
CA PRO A 157 -7.20 -3.69 -6.04
C PRO A 157 -8.73 -3.77 -5.88
N ALA A 158 -9.46 -3.47 -6.95
CA ALA A 158 -10.93 -3.48 -6.91
C ALA A 158 -11.51 -4.89 -6.64
N TYR A 159 -10.78 -5.94 -7.07
CA TYR A 159 -11.17 -7.35 -6.86
C TYR A 159 -10.83 -7.91 -5.48
N PHE A 160 -10.11 -7.16 -4.63
CA PHE A 160 -9.81 -7.64 -3.27
C PHE A 160 -11.09 -7.99 -2.54
N ASP A 161 -11.12 -9.21 -2.02
CA ASP A 161 -12.17 -9.68 -1.15
C ASP A 161 -12.09 -9.06 0.26
N ASP A 162 -13.09 -9.36 1.09
CA ASP A 162 -13.16 -8.81 2.45
C ASP A 162 -11.98 -9.25 3.33
N ALA A 163 -11.46 -10.47 3.15
CA ALA A 163 -10.33 -10.98 3.90
C ALA A 163 -9.04 -10.21 3.54
N GLN A 164 -8.82 -9.94 2.25
CA GLN A 164 -7.67 -9.16 1.77
C GLN A 164 -7.75 -7.70 2.22
N ARG A 165 -8.94 -7.10 2.15
CA ARG A 165 -9.19 -5.73 2.63
C ARG A 165 -8.99 -5.62 4.14
N GLN A 166 -9.48 -6.59 4.90
CA GLN A 166 -9.30 -6.61 6.35
C GLN A 166 -7.82 -6.81 6.71
N SER A 167 -7.12 -7.71 6.04
CA SER A 167 -5.68 -7.94 6.23
C SER A 167 -4.85 -6.70 5.93
N THR A 168 -5.25 -5.90 4.92
CA THR A 168 -4.59 -4.60 4.64
C THR A 168 -4.80 -3.60 5.78
N LYS A 169 -6.02 -3.53 6.35
CA LYS A 169 -6.29 -2.68 7.52
C LYS A 169 -5.52 -3.15 8.76
N ASP A 170 -5.40 -4.46 8.95
CA ASP A 170 -4.68 -5.03 10.08
C ASP A 170 -3.17 -4.77 9.97
N ALA A 171 -2.61 -4.85 8.75
CA ALA A 171 -1.23 -4.46 8.49
C ALA A 171 -0.98 -2.97 8.81
N ALA A 172 -1.89 -2.10 8.40
CA ALA A 172 -1.80 -0.68 8.72
C ALA A 172 -1.91 -0.40 10.23
N ARG A 173 -2.84 -1.09 10.92
CA ARG A 173 -2.97 -0.99 12.38
C ARG A 173 -1.70 -1.46 13.08
N LEU A 174 -1.10 -2.56 12.63
CA LEU A 174 0.15 -3.08 13.18
C LEU A 174 1.32 -2.09 12.96
N ALA A 175 1.29 -1.32 11.86
CA ALA A 175 2.21 -0.22 11.58
C ALA A 175 1.90 1.07 12.39
N GLY A 176 0.90 1.06 13.27
CA GLY A 176 0.49 2.25 14.03
C GLY A 176 -0.34 3.27 13.24
N LEU A 177 -0.79 2.93 12.03
CA LEU A 177 -1.52 3.83 11.15
C LEU A 177 -3.04 3.77 11.40
N ASN A 178 -3.67 4.94 11.39
CA ASN A 178 -5.13 5.07 11.42
C ASN A 178 -5.67 5.11 9.99
N VAL A 179 -6.32 4.02 9.53
CA VAL A 179 -6.89 3.95 8.19
C VAL A 179 -8.20 4.71 8.12
N LEU A 180 -8.20 5.83 7.43
CA LEU A 180 -9.39 6.63 7.15
C LEU A 180 -10.28 5.96 6.10
N ARG A 181 -9.66 5.38 5.06
CA ARG A 181 -10.37 4.71 3.97
C ARG A 181 -9.44 3.76 3.21
N LEU A 182 -10.00 2.66 2.71
CA LEU A 182 -9.44 1.93 1.58
C LEU A 182 -10.08 2.46 0.29
N LEU A 183 -9.25 2.78 -0.70
CA LEU A 183 -9.68 3.29 -2.01
C LEU A 183 -9.32 2.28 -3.09
N ASN A 184 -10.24 1.98 -4.00
CA ASN A 184 -9.93 1.09 -5.11
C ASN A 184 -8.91 1.75 -6.06
N GLU A 185 -7.87 1.02 -6.45
CA GLU A 185 -6.81 1.49 -7.34
C GLU A 185 -7.35 2.10 -8.66
N PRO A 186 -8.29 1.45 -9.38
CA PRO A 186 -8.84 2.05 -10.59
C PRO A 186 -9.63 3.34 -10.33
N THR A 187 -10.24 3.48 -9.15
CA THR A 187 -10.90 4.73 -8.75
C THR A 187 -9.87 5.83 -8.49
N ALA A 188 -8.77 5.49 -7.79
CA ALA A 188 -7.69 6.43 -7.54
C ALA A 188 -7.05 6.92 -8.86
N ALA A 189 -6.80 6.00 -9.80
CA ALA A 189 -6.29 6.34 -11.13
C ALA A 189 -7.25 7.26 -11.89
N ALA A 190 -8.55 6.96 -11.90
CA ALA A 190 -9.56 7.80 -12.56
C ALA A 190 -9.61 9.22 -11.97
N VAL A 191 -9.55 9.35 -10.65
CA VAL A 191 -9.48 10.67 -9.98
C VAL A 191 -8.19 11.41 -10.35
N ALA A 192 -7.04 10.73 -10.37
CA ALA A 192 -5.76 11.34 -10.73
C ALA A 192 -5.75 11.89 -12.16
N TYR A 193 -6.48 11.27 -13.08
CA TYR A 193 -6.68 11.78 -14.45
C TYR A 193 -7.75 12.89 -14.56
N GLY A 194 -8.29 13.37 -13.44
CA GLY A 194 -9.26 14.47 -13.43
C GLY A 194 -10.65 14.08 -13.93
N LEU A 195 -10.99 12.79 -13.93
CA LEU A 195 -12.29 12.30 -14.38
C LEU A 195 -13.43 12.57 -13.37
N ASP A 196 -13.13 13.12 -12.21
CA ASP A 196 -14.08 13.56 -11.18
C ASP A 196 -14.74 14.91 -11.50
N SER A 197 -14.25 15.63 -12.51
CA SER A 197 -14.63 17.00 -12.86
C SER A 197 -15.93 17.13 -13.66
N GLY A 198 -16.92 16.24 -13.43
CA GLY A 198 -18.26 16.35 -14.01
C GLY A 198 -18.45 15.62 -15.34
N GLN A 199 -17.52 14.79 -15.76
CA GLN A 199 -17.70 13.89 -16.90
C GLN A 199 -18.61 12.72 -16.50
N GLU A 200 -19.49 12.32 -17.41
CA GLU A 200 -20.32 11.12 -17.28
C GLU A 200 -19.97 10.13 -18.38
N GLY A 201 -19.95 8.84 -18.01
CA GLY A 201 -19.65 7.82 -19.02
C GLY A 201 -19.16 6.52 -18.41
N ILE A 202 -18.74 5.61 -19.29
CA ILE A 202 -18.09 4.35 -18.94
C ILE A 202 -16.63 4.46 -19.33
N ILE A 203 -15.75 4.14 -18.39
CA ILE A 203 -14.31 4.16 -18.58
C ILE A 203 -13.74 2.78 -18.27
N ALA A 204 -12.68 2.40 -18.99
CA ALA A 204 -11.87 1.23 -18.67
C ALA A 204 -10.53 1.70 -18.11
N VAL A 205 -10.16 1.13 -16.97
CA VAL A 205 -8.83 1.30 -16.40
C VAL A 205 -8.07 0.00 -16.62
N TYR A 206 -6.96 0.09 -17.34
CA TYR A 206 -6.05 -1.00 -17.63
C TYR A 206 -4.77 -0.75 -16.81
N ASP A 207 -4.52 -1.59 -15.83
CA ASP A 207 -3.39 -1.48 -14.90
C ASP A 207 -2.53 -2.73 -15.02
N LEU A 208 -1.36 -2.59 -15.64
CA LEU A 208 -0.33 -3.61 -15.71
C LEU A 208 0.83 -3.18 -14.80
N GLY A 209 0.81 -3.69 -13.58
CA GLY A 209 1.86 -3.48 -12.59
C GLY A 209 3.03 -4.44 -12.76
N GLY A 210 4.01 -4.37 -11.84
CA GLY A 210 5.13 -5.33 -11.82
C GLY A 210 4.70 -6.74 -11.47
N GLY A 211 3.69 -6.90 -10.62
CA GLY A 211 3.28 -8.22 -10.12
C GLY A 211 1.84 -8.62 -10.40
N THR A 212 0.98 -7.73 -10.89
CA THR A 212 -0.42 -8.01 -11.19
C THR A 212 -0.84 -7.30 -12.48
N PHE A 213 -1.81 -7.89 -13.16
CA PHE A 213 -2.56 -7.26 -14.24
C PHE A 213 -4.02 -7.11 -13.82
N ASP A 214 -4.53 -5.89 -13.93
CA ASP A 214 -5.88 -5.53 -13.53
C ASP A 214 -6.58 -4.74 -14.63
N ILE A 215 -7.82 -5.11 -14.94
CA ILE A 215 -8.72 -4.32 -15.78
C ILE A 215 -10.01 -4.07 -15.02
N SER A 216 -10.46 -2.82 -14.99
CA SER A 216 -11.70 -2.42 -14.33
C SER A 216 -12.55 -1.56 -15.25
N ILE A 217 -13.83 -1.86 -15.29
CA ILE A 217 -14.84 -1.04 -15.98
C ILE A 217 -15.58 -0.24 -14.92
N LEU A 218 -15.51 1.08 -15.05
CA LEU A 218 -16.14 2.03 -14.12
C LEU A 218 -17.23 2.81 -14.83
N ARG A 219 -18.35 3.02 -14.15
CA ARG A 219 -19.34 4.04 -14.53
C ARG A 219 -19.05 5.29 -13.71
N LEU A 220 -18.93 6.40 -14.43
CA LEU A 220 -18.78 7.72 -13.85
C LEU A 220 -20.10 8.47 -14.01
N SER A 221 -20.68 8.90 -12.90
CA SER A 221 -21.92 9.69 -12.88
C SER A 221 -21.88 10.68 -11.72
N LYS A 222 -21.92 11.98 -12.05
CA LYS A 222 -21.98 13.09 -11.07
C LYS A 222 -20.94 13.00 -9.95
N GLY A 223 -19.69 12.64 -10.31
CA GLY A 223 -18.59 12.49 -9.34
C GLY A 223 -18.61 11.20 -8.51
N VAL A 224 -19.52 10.27 -8.83
CA VAL A 224 -19.54 8.91 -8.24
C VAL A 224 -18.93 7.93 -9.19
N PHE A 225 -17.98 7.13 -8.70
CA PHE A 225 -17.36 6.03 -9.41
C PHE A 225 -17.97 4.70 -8.96
N GLU A 226 -18.65 4.03 -9.86
CA GLU A 226 -19.22 2.70 -9.65
C GLU A 226 -18.41 1.66 -10.43
N VAL A 227 -17.87 0.67 -9.74
CA VAL A 227 -17.16 -0.45 -10.39
C VAL A 227 -18.20 -1.41 -10.95
N LEU A 228 -18.29 -1.50 -12.29
CA LEU A 228 -19.24 -2.38 -12.98
C LEU A 228 -18.70 -3.79 -13.14
N ALA A 229 -17.41 -3.92 -13.43
CA ALA A 229 -16.74 -5.20 -13.63
C ALA A 229 -15.25 -5.07 -13.33
N THR A 230 -14.66 -6.16 -12.85
CA THR A 230 -13.22 -6.30 -12.66
C THR A 230 -12.76 -7.63 -13.26
N GLY A 231 -11.55 -7.65 -13.80
CA GLY A 231 -10.88 -8.83 -14.29
C GLY A 231 -9.38 -8.65 -14.17
N GLY A 232 -8.62 -9.66 -14.49
CA GLY A 232 -7.17 -9.58 -14.42
C GLY A 232 -6.52 -10.88 -13.99
N ASP A 233 -5.23 -10.82 -13.73
CA ASP A 233 -4.43 -11.94 -13.24
C ASP A 233 -3.51 -11.47 -12.11
N THR A 234 -3.66 -12.07 -10.95
CA THR A 234 -2.88 -11.73 -9.75
C THR A 234 -1.47 -12.31 -9.77
N ALA A 235 -1.13 -13.08 -10.79
CA ALA A 235 0.18 -13.70 -10.99
C ALA A 235 0.82 -13.32 -12.35
N LEU A 236 0.33 -12.24 -12.97
CA LEU A 236 0.85 -11.70 -14.24
C LEU A 236 1.21 -10.23 -14.06
N GLY A 237 2.46 -9.90 -14.24
CA GLY A 237 2.97 -8.53 -14.20
C GLY A 237 4.31 -8.39 -14.89
N GLY A 238 4.92 -7.22 -14.84
CA GLY A 238 6.23 -6.97 -15.45
C GLY A 238 7.32 -7.92 -15.00
N ASP A 239 7.31 -8.26 -13.71
CA ASP A 239 8.30 -9.20 -13.13
C ASP A 239 8.21 -10.61 -13.75
N ASP A 240 7.03 -11.01 -14.25
CA ASP A 240 6.84 -12.32 -14.89
C ASP A 240 7.30 -12.33 -16.36
N PHE A 241 7.52 -11.17 -16.97
CA PHE A 241 8.09 -11.03 -18.31
C PHE A 241 9.63 -11.02 -18.31
N ASP A 242 10.24 -10.77 -17.14
CA ASP A 242 11.68 -10.71 -16.96
C ASP A 242 12.30 -12.12 -16.68
N HIS A 243 11.46 -13.14 -16.58
CA HIS A 243 11.80 -14.56 -16.40
C HIS A 243 11.49 -15.33 -17.68
#